data_ec5bd86f076743a56fb76ec97ab41539
#
_entry.id   ec5bd86f076743a56fb76ec97ab41539
#
_cell.length_a   1.000
_cell.length_b   1.000
_cell.length_c   1.000
_cell.angle_alpha   90.00
_cell.angle_beta   90.00
_cell.angle_gamma   90.00
#
_symmetry.space_group_name_H-M   'P 1'
#
loop_
_entity.id
_entity.type
_entity.pdbx_description
1 polymer ?
#
loop_
_entity_poly.entity_id
_entity_poly.type
_entity_poly.pdbx_seq_one_letter_code
_entity_poly.pdbx_strand_id
1 'polypeptide(L)' 'MIYPSIDKLLNVVHSKYELVHIISQRSKQMHQYKNYQMNEKDYRSSKDIGRAMEELEKGLIKVINSNN' A
#
# COMPACT_ATOMS: atom_id res chain seq x y z
N MET A 1 5.23 -14.97 -5.02
CA MET A 1 4.85 -13.89 -4.10
C MET A 1 3.43 -13.44 -4.39
N ILE A 2 2.63 -13.30 -3.36
CA ILE A 2 1.23 -12.95 -3.55
C ILE A 2 1.03 -11.49 -3.16
N TYR A 3 0.65 -10.70 -4.15
CA TYR A 3 0.28 -9.30 -3.90
C TYR A 3 -1.22 -9.15 -4.09
N PRO A 4 -1.81 -8.14 -3.47
CA PRO A 4 -3.18 -7.79 -3.81
C PRO A 4 -3.28 -7.46 -5.29
N SER A 5 -4.43 -7.74 -5.86
CA SER A 5 -4.66 -7.43 -7.27
C SER A 5 -4.67 -5.93 -7.50
N ILE A 6 -4.01 -5.47 -8.54
CA ILE A 6 -4.04 -4.06 -8.90
C ILE A 6 -5.48 -3.63 -9.18
N ASP A 7 -6.27 -4.50 -9.78
CA ASP A 7 -7.67 -4.17 -10.04
C ASP A 7 -8.46 -3.90 -8.77
N LYS A 8 -8.17 -4.66 -7.71
CA LYS A 8 -8.83 -4.42 -6.43
C LYS A 8 -8.39 -3.10 -5.82
N LEU A 9 -7.11 -2.78 -5.95
CA LEU A 9 -6.60 -1.54 -5.40
C LEU A 9 -7.14 -0.33 -6.15
N LEU A 10 -7.45 -0.49 -7.42
CA LEU A 10 -8.05 0.59 -8.20
C LEU A 10 -9.46 0.93 -7.76
N ASN A 11 -10.09 0.06 -6.97
CA ASN A 11 -11.36 0.40 -6.34
C ASN A 11 -11.17 1.36 -5.17
N VAL A 12 -9.96 1.40 -4.61
CA VAL A 12 -9.65 2.31 -3.51
C VAL A 12 -9.06 3.61 -4.04
N VAL A 13 -8.18 3.50 -5.02
CA VAL A 13 -7.56 4.65 -5.65
C VAL A 13 -7.84 4.55 -7.14
N HIS A 14 -8.58 5.50 -7.68
CA HIS A 14 -9.09 5.39 -9.04
C HIS A 14 -8.04 5.63 -10.13
N SER A 15 -6.93 6.25 -9.78
CA SER A 15 -5.87 6.52 -10.75
C SER A 15 -4.70 5.57 -10.54
N LYS A 16 -4.29 4.90 -11.61
CA LYS A 16 -3.14 4.02 -11.55
C LYS A 16 -1.88 4.78 -11.15
N TYR A 17 -1.76 6.01 -11.62
CA TYR A 17 -0.63 6.86 -11.30
C TYR A 17 -0.60 7.15 -9.80
N GLU A 18 -1.73 7.55 -9.23
CA GLU A 18 -1.81 7.81 -7.81
C GLU A 18 -1.59 6.56 -6.99
N LEU A 19 -2.10 5.42 -7.48
CA LEU A 19 -1.92 4.16 -6.80
C LEU A 19 -0.42 3.82 -6.66
N VAL A 20 0.32 3.95 -7.75
CA VAL A 20 1.74 3.67 -7.74
C VAL A 20 2.46 4.65 -6.82
N HIS A 21 2.05 5.91 -6.85
CA HIS A 21 2.66 6.93 -6.01
C HIS A 21 2.47 6.63 -4.52
N ILE A 22 1.25 6.25 -4.14
CA ILE A 22 0.95 5.95 -2.75
C ILE A 22 1.74 4.73 -2.28
N ILE A 23 1.76 3.69 -3.09
CA ILE A 23 2.48 2.47 -2.75
C ILE A 23 3.97 2.75 -2.61
N SER A 24 4.52 3.55 -3.52
CA SER A 24 5.94 3.88 -3.49
C SER A 24 6.30 4.69 -2.25
N GLN A 25 5.48 5.65 -1.91
CA GLN A 25 5.69 6.49 -0.74
C GLN A 25 5.65 5.65 0.53
N ARG A 26 4.64 4.79 0.64
CA ARG A 26 4.51 3.96 1.83
C ARG A 26 5.65 2.96 1.95
N SER A 27 6.03 2.35 0.83
CA SER A 27 7.12 1.40 0.80
C SER A 27 8.42 2.07 1.26
N LYS A 28 8.64 3.31 0.82
CA LYS A 28 9.81 4.06 1.22
C LYS A 28 9.82 4.33 2.72
N GLN A 29 8.67 4.66 3.29
CA GLN A 29 8.56 4.88 4.71
C GLN A 29 8.87 3.61 5.49
N MET A 30 8.36 2.48 5.04
CA MET A 30 8.63 1.20 5.68
C MET A 30 10.11 0.90 5.69
N HIS A 31 10.76 1.12 4.56
CA HIS A 31 12.18 0.83 4.43
C HIS A 31 13.01 1.76 5.30
N GLN A 32 12.65 3.03 5.32
CA GLN A 32 13.42 4.05 5.99
C GLN A 32 13.25 4.03 7.50
N TYR A 33 12.01 3.85 7.96
CA TYR A 33 11.68 3.95 9.38
C TYR A 33 11.31 2.63 10.04
N LYS A 34 11.26 1.55 9.26
CA LYS A 34 10.83 0.23 9.74
C LYS A 34 9.48 0.29 10.43
N ASN A 35 8.60 1.10 9.87
CA ASN A 35 7.29 1.36 10.47
C ASN A 35 6.22 0.57 9.73
N TYR A 36 5.64 -0.43 10.38
CA TYR A 36 4.62 -1.29 9.80
C TYR A 36 3.36 -1.19 10.63
N GLN A 37 2.21 -1.17 9.97
CA GLN A 37 0.93 -1.01 10.65
C GLN A 37 0.31 -2.34 11.08
N MET A 38 0.84 -3.44 10.61
CA MET A 38 0.38 -4.77 11.00
C MET A 38 1.54 -5.56 11.54
N ASN A 39 1.23 -6.64 12.26
CA ASN A 39 2.26 -7.57 12.69
C ASN A 39 2.89 -8.24 11.48
N GLU A 40 4.15 -8.57 11.60
CA GLU A 40 4.88 -9.16 10.48
C GLU A 40 4.20 -10.41 9.94
N LYS A 41 3.64 -11.22 10.82
CA LYS A 41 2.98 -12.46 10.40
C LYS A 41 1.63 -12.22 9.74
N ASP A 42 1.09 -11.01 9.83
CA ASP A 42 -0.17 -10.71 9.18
C ASP A 42 0.01 -10.29 7.74
N TYR A 43 1.25 -10.02 7.33
CA TYR A 43 1.55 -9.69 5.93
C TYR A 43 1.79 -10.98 5.15
N ARG A 44 1.25 -11.02 3.94
CA ARG A 44 1.53 -12.12 3.03
C ARG A 44 2.84 -11.93 2.30
N SER A 45 3.25 -10.66 2.13
CA SER A 45 4.47 -10.34 1.40
C SER A 45 5.61 -10.10 2.35
N SER A 46 6.81 -10.44 1.92
CA SER A 46 8.01 -10.16 2.68
C SER A 46 8.65 -8.84 2.26
N LYS A 47 8.24 -8.29 1.14
CA LYS A 47 8.82 -7.05 0.61
C LYS A 47 7.93 -5.87 0.91
N ASP A 48 8.56 -4.71 1.08
CA ASP A 48 7.84 -3.50 1.49
C ASP A 48 6.79 -3.07 0.47
N ILE A 49 7.07 -3.22 -0.81
CA ILE A 49 6.11 -2.87 -1.85
C ILE A 49 4.83 -3.69 -1.69
N GLY A 50 4.97 -5.00 -1.49
CA GLY A 50 3.81 -5.86 -1.30
C GLY A 50 3.09 -5.55 0.00
N ARG A 51 3.83 -5.23 1.05
CA ARG A 51 3.23 -4.89 2.33
C ARG A 51 2.45 -3.58 2.24
N ALA A 52 2.97 -2.61 1.46
CA ALA A 52 2.26 -1.36 1.25
C ALA A 52 0.94 -1.61 0.51
N MET A 53 0.96 -2.49 -0.48
CA MET A 53 -0.26 -2.84 -1.21
C MET A 53 -1.28 -3.50 -0.28
N GLU A 54 -0.82 -4.37 0.63
CA GLU A 54 -1.72 -5.02 1.57
C GLU A 54 -2.32 -4.02 2.54
N GLU A 55 -1.53 -3.06 3.02
CA GLU A 55 -2.04 -2.04 3.91
C GLU A 55 -3.10 -1.19 3.21
N LEU A 56 -2.86 -0.87 1.95
CA LEU A 56 -3.82 -0.07 1.19
C LEU A 56 -5.12 -0.85 0.98
N GLU A 57 -5.02 -2.13 0.69
CA GLU A 57 -6.19 -2.98 0.50
C GLU A 57 -7.05 -3.03 1.76
N LYS A 58 -6.41 -3.06 2.91
CA LYS A 58 -7.11 -3.15 4.19
C LYS A 58 -7.57 -1.80 4.72
N GLY A 59 -7.32 -0.74 3.96
CA GLY A 59 -7.76 0.59 4.37
C GLY A 59 -6.92 1.21 5.46
N LEU A 60 -5.70 0.73 5.66
CA LEU A 60 -4.82 1.27 6.69
C LEU A 60 -4.07 2.50 6.23
N ILE A 61 -4.05 2.77 4.92
CA ILE A 61 -3.43 3.95 4.38
C ILE A 61 -4.53 4.92 4.01
N LYS A 62 -4.45 6.12 4.56
CA LYS A 62 -5.44 7.13 4.28
C LYS A 62 -5.12 7.80 2.94
N VAL A 63 -6.08 7.73 2.02
CA VAL A 63 -5.93 8.34 0.71
C VAL A 63 -6.62 9.69 0.74
N ILE A 64 -5.87 10.73 0.42
CA ILE A 64 -6.42 12.07 0.38
C ILE A 64 -6.57 12.47 -1.07
N ASN A 65 -7.81 12.73 -1.48
CA ASN A 65 -8.07 13.22 -2.81
C ASN A 65 -7.74 14.67 -2.89
N SER A 66 -6.70 14.98 -3.60
CA SER A 66 -6.25 16.36 -3.67
C SER A 66 -7.00 17.18 -4.67
N ASN A 67 -7.88 16.57 -5.42
CA ASN A 67 -8.60 17.29 -6.37
C ASN A 67 -9.95 17.66 -5.96
N ASN A 68 -10.17 17.76 -4.79
CA ASN A 68 -11.43 18.24 -4.33
C ASN A 68 -11.56 19.66 -4.31
#